data_cb92d14656ebae66d3fa89a4c696a590
#
_entry.id   cb92d14656ebae66d3fa89a4c696a590
#
_cell.length_a   1.000
_cell.length_b   1.000
_cell.length_c   1.000
_cell.angle_alpha   90.00
_cell.angle_beta   90.00
_cell.angle_gamma   90.00
#
_symmetry.space_group_name_H-M   'P 1'
#
loop_
_entity.id
_entity.type
_entity.pdbx_description
1 polymer ?
#
loop_
_entity_poly.entity_id
_entity_poly.type
_entity_poly.pdbx_seq_one_letter_code
_entity_poly.pdbx_strand_id
1 'polypeptide(L)'
;EELVLGWAGQLLDALEYMHSQEPPVIHRDIKPSNIKLTPRGAVKLVDFGLVKMMQPDDSRTVTVVQGRGTVAYTPLEQYGGDSGYTDARSDLYAVGATLYHLLAGQPPVDAKERFLRPGALPALRQLNPAVTPRCERAIFQALAMHPNERPATARDLRDLLLNVGPRTAAFSSSLALPPLPVDQPGWLDVLRQNRVLLGAAGALLLAAVIMSLF
;
A
#
# COMPACT_ATOMS: atom_id res chain seq x y z
N GLU A 1 11.34 -16.32 7.84
CA GLU A 1 9.88 -16.16 7.84
C GLU A 1 9.43 -15.19 8.93
N GLU A 2 9.78 -15.42 10.20
CA GLU A 2 9.28 -14.67 11.36
C GLU A 2 9.42 -13.14 11.21
N LEU A 3 10.60 -12.66 10.79
CA LEU A 3 10.85 -11.24 10.56
C LEU A 3 9.91 -10.64 9.49
N VAL A 4 9.73 -11.37 8.38
CA VAL A 4 8.83 -10.94 7.29
C VAL A 4 7.37 -10.91 7.77
N LEU A 5 6.95 -11.88 8.56
CA LEU A 5 5.62 -11.91 9.16
C LEU A 5 5.41 -10.76 10.15
N GLY A 6 6.43 -10.37 10.91
CA GLY A 6 6.39 -9.19 11.77
C GLY A 6 6.16 -7.89 10.97
N TRP A 7 6.80 -7.74 9.82
CA TRP A 7 6.57 -6.61 8.91
C TRP A 7 5.19 -6.69 8.24
N ALA A 8 4.77 -7.89 7.85
CA ALA A 8 3.44 -8.11 7.27
C ALA A 8 2.33 -7.68 8.22
N GLY A 9 2.45 -7.99 9.51
CA GLY A 9 1.49 -7.57 10.53
C GLY A 9 1.33 -6.05 10.58
N GLN A 10 2.44 -5.31 10.64
CA GLN A 10 2.42 -3.85 10.67
C GLN A 10 1.83 -3.24 9.37
N LEU A 11 2.17 -3.82 8.21
CA LEU A 11 1.64 -3.38 6.92
C LEU A 11 0.12 -3.60 6.85
N LEU A 12 -0.36 -4.77 7.30
CA LEU A 12 -1.77 -5.10 7.29
C LEU A 12 -2.57 -4.26 8.30
N ASP A 13 -2.00 -3.90 9.45
CA ASP A 13 -2.61 -2.95 10.39
C ASP A 13 -2.80 -1.55 9.74
N ALA A 14 -1.80 -1.09 8.97
CA ALA A 14 -1.91 0.17 8.23
C ALA A 14 -2.99 0.10 7.14
N LEU A 15 -3.08 -1.02 6.40
CA LEU A 15 -4.10 -1.22 5.38
C LEU A 15 -5.51 -1.36 5.98
N GLU A 16 -5.66 -2.05 7.12
CA GLU A 16 -6.93 -2.11 7.83
C GLU A 16 -7.44 -0.71 8.17
N TYR A 17 -6.55 0.17 8.66
CA TYR A 17 -6.89 1.56 8.92
C TYR A 17 -7.30 2.31 7.64
N MET A 18 -6.54 2.19 6.56
CA MET A 18 -6.84 2.87 5.29
C MET A 18 -8.17 2.40 4.69
N HIS A 19 -8.39 1.09 4.68
CA HIS A 19 -9.61 0.50 4.10
C HIS A 19 -10.87 0.76 4.94
N SER A 20 -10.72 1.08 6.23
CA SER A 20 -11.84 1.43 7.12
C SER A 20 -12.26 2.89 7.05
N GLN A 21 -11.59 3.72 6.27
CA GLN A 21 -11.97 5.13 6.12
C GLN A 21 -13.26 5.27 5.29
N GLU A 22 -13.96 6.39 5.43
CA GLU A 22 -15.13 6.74 4.64
C GLU A 22 -14.86 8.03 3.84
N PRO A 23 -14.67 7.92 2.53
CA PRO A 23 -14.63 6.71 1.69
C PRO A 23 -13.35 5.89 1.90
N PRO A 24 -13.38 4.56 1.64
CA PRO A 24 -12.20 3.71 1.75
C PRO A 24 -11.04 4.18 0.91
N VAL A 25 -9.84 4.14 1.48
CA VAL A 25 -8.59 4.55 0.81
C VAL A 25 -7.84 3.31 0.34
N ILE A 26 -7.68 3.16 -0.97
CA ILE A 26 -6.98 2.03 -1.60
C ILE A 26 -5.62 2.54 -2.10
N HIS A 27 -4.54 1.86 -1.73
CA HIS A 27 -3.16 2.30 -2.04
C HIS A 27 -2.76 2.07 -3.49
N ARG A 28 -3.05 0.87 -4.05
CA ARG A 28 -2.90 0.46 -5.45
C ARG A 28 -1.47 0.29 -5.97
N ASP A 29 -0.44 0.59 -5.21
CA ASP A 29 0.98 0.41 -5.60
C ASP A 29 1.84 -0.13 -4.45
N ILE A 30 1.34 -1.19 -3.77
CA ILE A 30 2.10 -1.86 -2.72
C ILE A 30 3.16 -2.74 -3.36
N LYS A 31 4.42 -2.51 -3.00
CA LYS A 31 5.60 -3.24 -3.48
C LYS A 31 6.79 -2.97 -2.55
N PRO A 32 7.85 -3.77 -2.58
CA PRO A 32 8.99 -3.58 -1.66
C PRO A 32 9.62 -2.18 -1.72
N SER A 33 9.66 -1.54 -2.90
CA SER A 33 10.23 -0.19 -3.03
C SER A 33 9.42 0.89 -2.29
N ASN A 34 8.12 0.68 -2.09
CA ASN A 34 7.20 1.59 -1.40
C ASN A 34 7.02 1.26 0.08
N ILE A 35 7.76 0.27 0.58
CA ILE A 35 7.80 -0.10 2.01
C ILE A 35 9.17 0.29 2.55
N LYS A 36 9.20 1.14 3.55
CA LYS A 36 10.42 1.60 4.21
C LYS A 36 10.48 1.07 5.64
N LEU A 37 11.67 0.67 6.05
CA LEU A 37 11.92 0.29 7.44
C LEU A 37 12.65 1.44 8.15
N THR A 38 12.14 1.82 9.31
CA THR A 38 12.84 2.76 10.17
C THR A 38 14.00 2.06 10.89
N PRO A 39 14.99 2.79 11.44
CA PRO A 39 16.06 2.21 12.26
C PRO A 39 15.55 1.41 13.47
N ARG A 40 14.30 1.65 13.90
CA ARG A 40 13.65 0.93 15.01
C ARG A 40 12.83 -0.28 14.53
N GLY A 41 12.91 -0.64 13.24
CA GLY A 41 12.17 -1.78 12.67
C GLY A 41 10.69 -1.51 12.39
N ALA A 42 10.23 -0.27 12.50
CA ALA A 42 8.85 0.06 12.14
C ALA A 42 8.68 0.17 10.61
N VAL A 43 7.61 -0.43 10.11
CA VAL A 43 7.21 -0.37 8.69
C VAL A 43 6.53 0.96 8.40
N LYS A 44 6.89 1.58 7.29
CA LYS A 44 6.25 2.77 6.73
C LYS A 44 5.89 2.51 5.28
N LEU A 45 4.61 2.58 4.98
CA LEU A 45 4.10 2.58 3.61
C LEU A 45 4.22 4.01 3.07
N VAL A 46 4.80 4.16 1.88
CA VAL A 46 5.08 5.45 1.23
C VAL A 46 4.61 5.42 -0.22
N ASP A 47 4.61 6.58 -0.87
CA ASP A 47 4.24 6.75 -2.29
C ASP A 47 2.74 6.50 -2.55
N PHE A 48 1.94 7.43 -2.06
CA PHE A 48 0.49 7.46 -2.22
C PHE A 48 0.04 8.04 -3.57
N GLY A 49 0.92 8.03 -4.60
CA GLY A 49 0.65 8.66 -5.90
C GLY A 49 -0.50 8.03 -6.70
N LEU A 50 -0.86 6.78 -6.41
CA LEU A 50 -1.95 6.05 -7.09
C LEU A 50 -3.16 5.83 -6.18
N VAL A 51 -3.19 6.43 -5.01
CA VAL A 51 -4.29 6.28 -4.05
C VAL A 51 -5.62 6.69 -4.68
N LYS A 52 -6.62 5.83 -4.53
CA LYS A 52 -8.00 6.10 -4.89
C LYS A 52 -8.85 6.17 -3.63
N MET A 53 -9.55 7.29 -3.47
CA MET A 53 -10.69 7.36 -2.56
C MET A 53 -11.91 6.86 -3.34
N MET A 54 -12.58 5.83 -2.84
CA MET A 54 -13.75 5.26 -3.50
C MET A 54 -14.93 6.23 -3.34
N GLN A 55 -15.17 7.06 -4.36
CA GLN A 55 -16.40 7.84 -4.44
C GLN A 55 -17.48 7.02 -5.15
N PRO A 56 -18.79 7.15 -4.76
CA PRO A 56 -19.87 6.33 -5.33
C PRO A 56 -20.05 6.46 -6.85
N ASP A 57 -19.54 7.53 -7.46
CA ASP A 57 -19.76 7.86 -8.89
C ASP A 57 -18.51 7.72 -9.78
N ASP A 58 -17.38 7.27 -9.25
CA ASP A 58 -16.11 7.30 -9.99
C ASP A 58 -15.78 5.94 -10.62
N SER A 59 -16.51 5.60 -11.70
CA SER A 59 -16.30 4.38 -12.49
C SER A 59 -15.10 4.43 -13.45
N ARG A 60 -14.34 5.54 -13.50
CA ARG A 60 -13.31 5.77 -14.54
C ARG A 60 -11.97 6.24 -14.00
N THR A 61 -11.17 5.33 -13.48
CA THR A 61 -9.75 5.63 -13.28
C THR A 61 -8.91 4.57 -13.99
N VAL A 62 -8.40 4.90 -15.16
CA VAL A 62 -7.40 4.09 -15.88
C VAL A 62 -6.10 4.18 -15.11
N THR A 63 -5.74 3.11 -14.40
CA THR A 63 -4.39 2.98 -13.86
C THR A 63 -3.46 2.56 -14.98
N VAL A 64 -2.67 3.49 -15.50
CA VAL A 64 -1.58 3.14 -16.40
C VAL A 64 -0.49 2.48 -15.54
N VAL A 65 -0.34 1.17 -15.68
CA VAL A 65 0.76 0.42 -15.05
C VAL A 65 2.06 0.86 -15.71
N GLN A 66 2.77 1.80 -15.09
CA GLN A 66 4.06 2.29 -15.58
C GLN A 66 5.21 1.49 -14.94
N GLY A 67 5.99 0.84 -15.80
CA GLY A 67 7.29 0.27 -15.44
C GLY A 67 7.29 -1.25 -15.23
N ARG A 68 8.34 -1.93 -15.74
CA ARG A 68 8.54 -3.38 -15.64
C ARG A 68 8.57 -3.90 -14.19
N GLY A 69 9.01 -3.07 -13.24
CA GLY A 69 9.15 -3.47 -11.83
C GLY A 69 7.84 -3.53 -11.05
N THR A 70 6.76 -2.89 -11.52
CA THR A 70 5.47 -2.82 -10.82
C THR A 70 4.55 -4.00 -11.21
N VAL A 71 4.71 -4.54 -12.41
CA VAL A 71 3.83 -5.56 -13.01
C VAL A 71 3.66 -6.81 -12.15
N ALA A 72 4.72 -7.26 -11.49
CA ALA A 72 4.70 -8.45 -10.64
C ALA A 72 3.78 -8.32 -9.39
N TYR A 73 3.47 -7.09 -8.96
CA TYR A 73 2.64 -6.81 -7.79
C TYR A 73 1.23 -6.35 -8.14
N THR A 74 0.93 -6.22 -9.44
CA THR A 74 -0.32 -5.66 -9.96
C THR A 74 -1.31 -6.79 -10.26
N PRO A 75 -2.51 -6.81 -9.62
CA PRO A 75 -3.53 -7.80 -9.92
C PRO A 75 -4.22 -7.54 -11.26
N LEU A 76 -4.90 -8.55 -11.82
CA LEU A 76 -5.52 -8.49 -13.16
C LEU A 76 -6.53 -7.36 -13.31
N GLU A 77 -7.32 -7.10 -12.28
CA GLU A 77 -8.34 -6.05 -12.32
C GLU A 77 -7.78 -4.64 -12.49
N GLN A 78 -6.49 -4.43 -12.20
CA GLN A 78 -5.82 -3.14 -12.44
C GLN A 78 -5.37 -2.95 -13.90
N TYR A 79 -5.41 -3.99 -14.74
CA TYR A 79 -5.07 -3.88 -16.16
C TYR A 79 -6.29 -3.55 -17.03
N GLY A 80 -7.48 -3.71 -16.51
CA GLY A 80 -8.71 -3.63 -17.30
C GLY A 80 -9.30 -2.23 -17.32
N GLY A 81 -8.71 -1.24 -17.99
CA GLY A 81 -9.32 0.03 -18.36
C GLY A 81 -10.66 0.39 -17.67
N ASP A 82 -11.68 0.70 -18.43
CA ASP A 82 -13.01 1.15 -17.93
C ASP A 82 -13.82 0.08 -17.15
N SER A 83 -13.40 -1.18 -17.13
CA SER A 83 -14.08 -2.28 -16.43
C SER A 83 -13.36 -2.75 -15.17
N GLY A 84 -12.18 -2.21 -14.86
CA GLY A 84 -11.37 -2.64 -13.74
C GLY A 84 -11.85 -2.04 -12.41
N TYR A 85 -12.68 -2.78 -11.67
CA TYR A 85 -13.08 -2.40 -10.32
C TYR A 85 -12.00 -2.79 -9.31
N THR A 86 -11.25 -1.80 -8.81
CA THR A 86 -10.25 -2.00 -7.76
C THR A 86 -10.84 -1.69 -6.38
N ASP A 87 -10.67 -2.61 -5.44
CA ASP A 87 -11.07 -2.44 -4.04
C ASP A 87 -9.92 -2.84 -3.08
N ALA A 88 -10.22 -2.94 -1.80
CA ALA A 88 -9.26 -3.34 -0.77
C ALA A 88 -8.49 -4.64 -1.10
N ARG A 89 -9.13 -5.58 -1.80
CA ARG A 89 -8.55 -6.88 -2.17
C ARG A 89 -7.47 -6.77 -3.24
N SER A 90 -7.43 -5.65 -3.99
CA SER A 90 -6.32 -5.36 -4.90
C SER A 90 -5.03 -5.07 -4.12
N ASP A 91 -5.12 -4.35 -2.99
CA ASP A 91 -4.00 -4.13 -2.09
C ASP A 91 -3.55 -5.46 -1.43
N LEU A 92 -4.48 -6.33 -1.07
CA LEU A 92 -4.15 -7.65 -0.49
C LEU A 92 -3.39 -8.56 -1.45
N TYR A 93 -3.73 -8.51 -2.76
CA TYR A 93 -2.93 -9.19 -3.79
C TYR A 93 -1.50 -8.64 -3.80
N ALA A 94 -1.33 -7.33 -3.81
CA ALA A 94 -0.03 -6.68 -3.84
C ALA A 94 0.81 -6.97 -2.57
N VAL A 95 0.16 -7.09 -1.39
CA VAL A 95 0.80 -7.61 -0.16
C VAL A 95 1.25 -9.05 -0.38
N GLY A 96 0.39 -9.93 -0.88
CA GLY A 96 0.75 -11.33 -1.20
C GLY A 96 1.96 -11.42 -2.12
N ALA A 97 1.99 -10.61 -3.19
CA ALA A 97 3.12 -10.54 -4.13
C ALA A 97 4.40 -10.02 -3.47
N THR A 98 4.27 -9.03 -2.59
CA THR A 98 5.39 -8.51 -1.80
C THR A 98 5.96 -9.56 -0.85
N LEU A 99 5.12 -10.26 -0.11
CA LEU A 99 5.54 -11.33 0.81
C LEU A 99 6.17 -12.51 0.07
N TYR A 100 5.57 -12.90 -1.08
CA TYR A 100 6.18 -13.91 -1.94
C TYR A 100 7.60 -13.49 -2.33
N HIS A 101 7.78 -12.25 -2.83
CA HIS A 101 9.10 -11.73 -3.21
C HIS A 101 10.10 -11.78 -2.04
N LEU A 102 9.72 -11.29 -0.86
CA LEU A 102 10.60 -11.25 0.31
C LEU A 102 11.03 -12.65 0.78
N LEU A 103 10.17 -13.64 0.62
CA LEU A 103 10.44 -15.02 1.07
C LEU A 103 11.09 -15.89 0.00
N ALA A 104 10.77 -15.66 -1.29
CA ALA A 104 11.36 -16.37 -2.43
C ALA A 104 12.71 -15.78 -2.88
N GLY A 105 13.02 -14.52 -2.51
CA GLY A 105 14.18 -13.78 -3.01
C GLY A 105 14.02 -13.27 -4.45
N GLN A 106 12.85 -13.48 -5.07
CA GLN A 106 12.51 -13.03 -6.42
C GLN A 106 11.03 -12.68 -6.52
N PRO A 107 10.64 -11.72 -7.39
CA PRO A 107 9.24 -11.37 -7.55
C PRO A 107 8.42 -12.55 -8.11
N PRO A 108 7.12 -12.62 -7.81
CA PRO A 108 6.24 -13.60 -8.42
C PRO A 108 6.11 -13.36 -9.92
N VAL A 109 5.74 -14.40 -10.65
CA VAL A 109 5.29 -14.29 -12.05
C VAL A 109 4.08 -13.37 -12.08
N ASP A 110 4.03 -12.44 -13.05
CA ASP A 110 2.96 -11.44 -13.15
C ASP A 110 1.57 -12.07 -13.39
N ALA A 111 0.53 -11.32 -13.04
CA ALA A 111 -0.83 -11.81 -13.08
C ALA A 111 -1.29 -12.19 -14.49
N LYS A 112 -0.84 -11.49 -15.55
CA LYS A 112 -1.20 -11.81 -16.94
C LYS A 112 -0.60 -13.14 -17.39
N GLU A 113 0.69 -13.34 -17.09
CA GLU A 113 1.34 -14.60 -17.44
C GLU A 113 0.72 -15.77 -16.66
N ARG A 114 0.43 -15.58 -15.37
CA ARG A 114 -0.26 -16.60 -14.55
C ARG A 114 -1.66 -16.92 -15.05
N PHE A 115 -2.38 -15.93 -15.57
CA PHE A 115 -3.71 -16.13 -16.19
C PHE A 115 -3.59 -16.96 -17.47
N LEU A 116 -2.60 -16.67 -18.31
CA LEU A 116 -2.38 -17.38 -19.58
C LEU A 116 -1.77 -18.78 -19.37
N ARG A 117 -1.02 -18.97 -18.29
CA ARG A 117 -0.32 -20.22 -17.97
C ARG A 117 -0.61 -20.63 -16.52
N PRO A 118 -1.75 -21.26 -16.23
CA PRO A 118 -2.04 -21.80 -14.91
C PRO A 118 -0.89 -22.68 -14.40
N GLY A 119 -0.43 -22.45 -13.17
CA GLY A 119 0.73 -23.17 -12.61
C GLY A 119 2.11 -22.54 -12.87
N ALA A 120 2.19 -21.41 -13.58
CA ALA A 120 3.46 -20.71 -13.83
C ALA A 120 4.13 -20.15 -12.55
N LEU A 121 3.36 -19.93 -11.47
CA LEU A 121 3.91 -19.47 -10.19
C LEU A 121 4.50 -20.66 -9.42
N PRO A 122 5.83 -20.69 -9.17
CA PRO A 122 6.44 -21.74 -8.37
C PRO A 122 5.90 -21.77 -6.95
N ALA A 123 5.77 -22.96 -6.36
CA ALA A 123 5.44 -23.09 -4.97
C ALA A 123 6.54 -22.42 -4.11
N LEU A 124 6.13 -21.60 -3.15
CA LEU A 124 7.08 -20.81 -2.35
C LEU A 124 8.06 -21.70 -1.58
N ARG A 125 7.59 -22.84 -1.09
CA ARG A 125 8.41 -23.82 -0.36
C ARG A 125 9.37 -24.62 -1.25
N GLN A 126 9.20 -24.62 -2.56
CA GLN A 126 10.19 -25.14 -3.50
C GLN A 126 11.40 -24.21 -3.59
N LEU A 127 11.18 -22.90 -3.47
CA LEU A 127 12.22 -21.87 -3.51
C LEU A 127 12.84 -21.64 -2.14
N ASN A 128 12.04 -21.72 -1.08
CA ASN A 128 12.48 -21.56 0.30
C ASN A 128 11.80 -22.59 1.22
N PRO A 129 12.44 -23.74 1.48
CA PRO A 129 11.88 -24.80 2.33
C PRO A 129 11.64 -24.38 3.80
N ALA A 130 12.24 -23.29 4.25
CA ALA A 130 12.03 -22.76 5.60
C ALA A 130 10.67 -22.08 5.80
N VAL A 131 9.93 -21.84 4.71
CA VAL A 131 8.58 -21.28 4.77
C VAL A 131 7.59 -22.34 5.25
N THR A 132 6.76 -21.99 6.23
CA THR A 132 5.74 -22.89 6.75
C THR A 132 4.61 -23.12 5.73
N PRO A 133 3.97 -24.32 5.74
CA PRO A 133 2.83 -24.59 4.84
C PRO A 133 1.66 -23.60 5.05
N ARG A 134 1.52 -23.06 6.24
CA ARG A 134 0.49 -22.06 6.56
C ARG A 134 0.78 -20.72 5.87
N CYS A 135 2.00 -20.21 6.01
CA CYS A 135 2.45 -18.99 5.39
C CYS A 135 2.29 -19.05 3.86
N GLU A 136 2.75 -20.16 3.25
CA GLU A 136 2.59 -20.41 1.83
C GLU A 136 1.11 -20.35 1.41
N ARG A 137 0.22 -21.07 2.09
CA ARG A 137 -1.22 -21.07 1.76
C ARG A 137 -1.84 -19.69 1.86
N ALA A 138 -1.53 -18.92 2.93
CA ALA A 138 -2.06 -17.57 3.12
C ALA A 138 -1.59 -16.63 1.99
N ILE A 139 -0.32 -16.70 1.60
CA ILE A 139 0.23 -15.91 0.49
C ILE A 139 -0.43 -16.30 -0.83
N PHE A 140 -0.58 -17.60 -1.12
CA PHE A 140 -1.23 -18.07 -2.35
C PHE A 140 -2.71 -17.70 -2.40
N GLN A 141 -3.40 -17.68 -1.26
CA GLN A 141 -4.77 -17.20 -1.20
C GLN A 141 -4.85 -15.69 -1.49
N ALA A 142 -3.94 -14.87 -0.94
CA ALA A 142 -3.86 -13.45 -1.29
C ALA A 142 -3.56 -13.23 -2.79
N LEU A 143 -2.76 -14.12 -3.39
CA LEU A 143 -2.40 -14.13 -4.82
C LEU A 143 -3.45 -14.78 -5.73
N ALA A 144 -4.63 -15.13 -5.24
CA ALA A 144 -5.70 -15.69 -6.07
C ALA A 144 -6.06 -14.73 -7.21
N MET A 145 -6.31 -15.30 -8.40
CA MET A 145 -6.56 -14.51 -9.61
C MET A 145 -7.87 -13.72 -9.49
N HIS A 146 -8.92 -14.38 -9.01
CA HIS A 146 -10.22 -13.73 -8.79
C HIS A 146 -10.28 -13.05 -7.43
N PRO A 147 -10.68 -11.76 -7.33
CA PRO A 147 -10.73 -11.04 -6.06
C PRO A 147 -11.58 -11.73 -4.97
N ASN A 148 -12.66 -12.42 -5.35
CA ASN A 148 -13.53 -13.11 -4.39
C ASN A 148 -12.90 -14.36 -3.76
N GLU A 149 -11.79 -14.86 -4.30
CA GLU A 149 -11.04 -16.00 -3.74
C GLU A 149 -9.95 -15.53 -2.75
N ARG A 150 -9.69 -14.23 -2.71
CA ARG A 150 -8.75 -13.60 -1.77
C ARG A 150 -9.38 -13.42 -0.39
N PRO A 151 -8.58 -13.22 0.66
CA PRO A 151 -9.10 -12.73 1.95
C PRO A 151 -9.95 -11.48 1.72
N ALA A 152 -11.06 -11.35 2.43
CA ALA A 152 -11.99 -10.23 2.24
C ALA A 152 -11.41 -8.91 2.79
N THR A 153 -10.65 -8.99 3.87
CA THR A 153 -10.10 -7.83 4.59
C THR A 153 -8.61 -8.02 4.91
N ALA A 154 -7.93 -6.91 5.23
CA ALA A 154 -6.56 -6.94 5.72
C ALA A 154 -6.43 -7.75 7.01
N ARG A 155 -7.45 -7.70 7.86
CA ARG A 155 -7.54 -8.50 9.09
C ARG A 155 -7.59 -9.99 8.77
N ASP A 156 -8.41 -10.42 7.81
CA ASP A 156 -8.51 -11.84 7.44
C ASP A 156 -7.15 -12.38 6.96
N LEU A 157 -6.45 -11.62 6.12
CA LEU A 157 -5.11 -12.01 5.67
C LEU A 157 -4.11 -12.07 6.84
N ARG A 158 -4.19 -11.11 7.76
CA ARG A 158 -3.35 -11.09 8.96
C ARG A 158 -3.58 -12.32 9.83
N ASP A 159 -4.83 -12.69 10.06
CA ASP A 159 -5.20 -13.86 10.88
C ASP A 159 -4.71 -15.16 10.21
N LEU A 160 -4.81 -15.29 8.89
CA LEU A 160 -4.27 -16.41 8.13
C LEU A 160 -2.73 -16.51 8.28
N LEU A 161 -2.02 -15.39 8.22
CA LEU A 161 -0.55 -15.36 8.31
C LEU A 161 -0.06 -15.59 9.74
N LEU A 162 -0.67 -14.94 10.75
CA LEU A 162 -0.12 -14.86 12.11
C LEU A 162 -0.75 -15.85 13.09
N ASN A 163 -1.75 -16.63 12.68
CA ASN A 163 -2.49 -17.55 13.55
C ASN A 163 -3.07 -16.86 14.81
N VAL A 164 -3.52 -15.64 14.64
CA VAL A 164 -4.26 -14.95 15.69
C VAL A 164 -5.67 -15.54 15.63
N GLY A 165 -5.97 -16.50 16.53
CA GLY A 165 -7.33 -17.03 16.67
C GLY A 165 -8.33 -15.89 16.90
N PRO A 166 -9.65 -16.13 16.79
CA PRO A 166 -10.64 -15.08 16.91
C PRO A 166 -10.38 -14.27 18.17
N ARG A 167 -9.88 -13.06 18.02
CA ARG A 167 -9.76 -12.10 19.11
C ARG A 167 -11.19 -11.77 19.50
N THR A 168 -11.65 -12.35 20.59
CA THR A 168 -12.77 -11.75 21.33
C THR A 168 -12.48 -10.26 21.47
N ALA A 169 -13.45 -9.44 21.15
CA ALA A 169 -13.38 -7.98 21.08
C ALA A 169 -12.99 -7.32 22.42
N ALA A 170 -11.72 -7.44 22.82
CA ALA A 170 -11.18 -6.95 24.09
C ALA A 170 -9.97 -6.01 23.90
N PHE A 171 -9.82 -5.41 22.70
CA PHE A 171 -8.81 -4.36 22.46
C PHE A 171 -9.43 -3.06 21.96
N SER A 172 -10.56 -2.68 22.56
CA SER A 172 -11.08 -1.32 22.46
C SER A 172 -10.86 -0.67 23.82
N SER A 173 -9.70 -0.13 24.12
CA SER A 173 -9.53 0.88 25.18
C SER A 173 -8.10 1.02 25.69
N SER A 174 -7.01 0.96 24.91
CA SER A 174 -5.73 1.34 25.48
C SER A 174 -4.68 1.85 24.49
N LEU A 175 -5.06 2.34 23.33
CA LEU A 175 -4.20 3.20 22.52
C LEU A 175 -4.94 4.51 22.23
N ALA A 176 -5.36 5.19 23.27
CA ALA A 176 -5.47 6.62 23.21
C ALA A 176 -4.03 7.12 22.99
N LEU A 177 -3.67 7.37 21.74
CA LEU A 177 -2.51 8.19 21.43
C LEU A 177 -2.64 9.44 22.29
N PRO A 178 -1.61 9.84 23.06
CA PRO A 178 -1.64 11.13 23.71
C PRO A 178 -1.97 12.17 22.63
N PRO A 179 -2.85 13.13 22.89
CA PRO A 179 -3.16 14.16 21.93
C PRO A 179 -1.83 14.73 21.46
N LEU A 180 -1.60 14.71 20.15
CA LEU A 180 -0.43 15.36 19.56
C LEU A 180 -0.45 16.79 20.10
N PRO A 181 0.69 17.31 20.63
CA PRO A 181 0.73 18.69 21.06
C PRO A 181 0.30 19.55 19.88
N VAL A 182 -0.82 20.25 20.05
CA VAL A 182 -1.40 21.16 19.05
C VAL A 182 -0.64 22.50 19.15
N ASP A 183 0.68 22.46 19.16
CA ASP A 183 1.56 23.59 18.97
C ASP A 183 2.23 23.51 17.60
N GLN A 184 1.40 23.35 16.56
CA GLN A 184 1.86 23.75 15.24
C GLN A 184 1.58 25.24 15.12
N PRO A 185 2.62 26.07 14.86
CA PRO A 185 2.42 27.49 14.62
C PRO A 185 1.40 27.62 13.51
N GLY A 186 0.36 28.41 13.72
CA GLY A 186 -0.67 28.65 12.74
C GLY A 186 -0.03 29.12 11.44
N TRP A 187 -0.66 28.81 10.28
CA TRP A 187 -0.13 29.22 8.97
C TRP A 187 0.22 30.72 8.90
N LEU A 188 -0.46 31.57 9.67
CA LEU A 188 -0.15 33.00 9.83
C LEU A 188 1.19 33.24 10.54
N ASP A 189 1.57 32.40 11.49
CA ASP A 189 2.84 32.52 12.20
C ASP A 189 4.00 32.07 11.31
N VAL A 190 3.79 31.03 10.48
CA VAL A 190 4.75 30.60 9.45
C VAL A 190 4.97 31.70 8.41
N LEU A 191 3.92 32.41 7.98
CA LEU A 191 4.02 33.55 7.08
C LEU A 191 4.76 34.72 7.73
N ARG A 192 4.49 35.02 9.00
CA ARG A 192 5.20 36.08 9.74
C ARG A 192 6.68 35.77 9.93
N GLN A 193 7.04 34.52 10.19
CA GLN A 193 8.42 34.08 10.37
C GLN A 193 9.22 34.14 9.05
N ASN A 194 8.55 33.95 7.92
CA ASN A 194 9.16 33.94 6.58
C ASN A 194 8.97 35.26 5.78
N ARG A 195 8.64 36.37 6.45
CA ARG A 195 8.40 37.67 5.80
C ARG A 195 9.52 38.12 4.85
N VAL A 196 10.75 37.87 5.22
CA VAL A 196 11.92 38.27 4.40
C VAL A 196 12.00 37.44 3.11
N LEU A 197 11.73 36.15 3.18
CA LEU A 197 11.71 35.25 2.00
C LEU A 197 10.55 35.56 1.08
N LEU A 198 9.37 35.86 1.63
CA LEU A 198 8.20 36.27 0.86
C LEU A 198 8.40 37.61 0.18
N GLY A 199 9.06 38.56 0.86
CA GLY A 199 9.43 39.86 0.27
C GLY A 199 10.44 39.71 -0.87
N ALA A 200 11.44 38.86 -0.73
CA ALA A 200 12.42 38.57 -1.78
C ALA A 200 11.79 37.88 -3.00
N ALA A 201 10.91 36.91 -2.77
CA ALA A 201 10.18 36.23 -3.84
C ALA A 201 9.23 37.18 -4.61
N GLY A 202 8.55 38.09 -3.89
CA GLY A 202 7.71 39.12 -4.48
C GLY A 202 8.50 40.12 -5.35
N ALA A 203 9.68 40.54 -4.87
CA ALA A 203 10.54 41.45 -5.62
C ALA A 203 11.10 40.80 -6.90
N LEU A 204 11.47 39.51 -6.85
CA LEU A 204 11.91 38.76 -8.02
C LEU A 204 10.80 38.56 -9.07
N LEU A 205 9.58 38.28 -8.63
CA LEU A 205 8.41 38.21 -9.52
C LEU A 205 8.11 39.53 -10.19
N LEU A 206 8.17 40.64 -9.44
CA LEU A 206 7.96 41.99 -10.00
C LEU A 206 9.04 42.34 -11.04
N ALA A 207 10.31 42.03 -10.75
CA ALA A 207 11.42 42.23 -11.67
C ALA A 207 11.26 41.40 -12.96
N ALA A 208 10.82 40.14 -12.83
CA ALA A 208 10.58 39.27 -13.98
C ALA A 208 9.42 39.79 -14.86
N VAL A 209 8.35 40.32 -14.27
CA VAL A 209 7.24 40.92 -15.01
C VAL A 209 7.67 42.22 -15.73
N ILE A 210 8.47 43.06 -15.07
CA ILE A 210 8.99 44.28 -15.69
C ILE A 210 9.92 43.93 -16.87
N MET A 211 10.80 42.92 -16.72
CA MET A 211 11.67 42.49 -17.81
C MET A 211 10.92 41.82 -18.97
N SER A 212 9.74 41.33 -18.78
CA SER A 212 8.93 40.75 -19.86
C SER A 212 8.10 41.78 -20.63
N LEU A 213 8.05 43.03 -20.16
CA LEU A 213 7.30 44.15 -20.79
C LEU A 213 8.19 45.11 -21.61
N PHE A 214 9.51 44.87 -21.59
CA PHE A 214 10.51 45.55 -22.40
C PHE A 214 11.29 44.54 -23.26
#